data_63e8dfe996ab7e7ec269d4556ed5b085
#
_entry.id   63e8dfe996ab7e7ec269d4556ed5b085
#
_cell.length_a   1.000
_cell.length_b   1.000
_cell.length_c   1.000
_cell.angle_alpha   90.00
_cell.angle_beta   90.00
_cell.angle_gamma   90.00
#
_symmetry.space_group_name_H-M   'P 1'
#
loop_
_entity.id
_entity.type
_entity.pdbx_description
1 polymer ?
#
loop_
_entity_poly.entity_id
_entity_poly.type
_entity_poly.pdbx_seq_one_letter_code
_entity_poly.pdbx_strand_id
1 'polypeptide(L)'
;MKQAIGVRTATGAAMLAAALLVAVPATAQQAAQTVEPLVPAAGTVLEVSAEGRTTRVPDLATIRAGVVSQAPTAAAALSDNAQRMARVIAALKRAGVAERDIATSTVGLAPQYRYADNQPPTITGYQATNSVAIRFRDVARAGTILDALVAQGANQIDGPNLSIDKPDAALDEARTDAVKRARAKADVYAAAAGLRVVRMVSISEAGQDAGGPEPVRPMMMMRVQAEAAPTQIAPGEKDVTVTLSVRFLLG
;
A
#
# COMPACT_ATOMS: atom_id res chain seq x y z
N MET A 1 57.97 59.69 29.42
CA MET A 1 58.86 60.72 28.83
C MET A 1 58.19 61.25 27.58
N LYS A 2 57.64 62.45 27.73
CA LYS A 2 58.09 63.68 27.01
C LYS A 2 57.82 63.60 25.48
N GLN A 3 56.99 64.32 24.93
CA GLN A 3 56.65 65.74 24.71
C GLN A 3 56.20 65.80 23.24
N ALA A 4 55.17 66.34 22.86
CA ALA A 4 54.67 67.73 22.86
C ALA A 4 54.91 68.43 21.54
N ILE A 5 53.87 69.05 21.05
CA ILE A 5 53.78 70.39 20.41
C ILE A 5 54.07 70.52 18.92
N GLY A 6 53.07 71.12 18.26
CA GLY A 6 53.26 71.83 17.01
C GLY A 6 52.01 72.29 16.27
N VAL A 7 51.46 73.40 16.72
CA VAL A 7 50.38 74.21 16.10
C VAL A 7 50.95 74.95 14.84
N ARG A 8 50.09 75.08 13.75
CA ARG A 8 49.77 76.37 13.07
C ARG A 8 48.92 76.18 11.79
N THR A 9 47.69 76.57 11.93
CA THR A 9 46.97 77.56 11.08
C THR A 9 47.38 77.79 9.64
N ALA A 10 46.52 77.66 8.70
CA ALA A 10 46.28 78.57 7.59
C ALA A 10 44.87 78.31 6.95
N THR A 11 44.18 79.39 6.88
CA THR A 11 42.88 79.66 6.28
C THR A 11 42.88 79.44 4.77
N GLY A 12 41.79 78.84 4.24
CA GLY A 12 41.51 78.80 2.80
C GLY A 12 40.06 78.45 2.56
N ALA A 13 39.27 79.50 2.34
CA ALA A 13 37.85 79.36 1.95
C ALA A 13 37.76 78.87 0.50
N ALA A 14 37.05 77.80 0.28
CA ALA A 14 36.56 77.45 -1.04
C ALA A 14 35.12 76.94 -0.90
N MET A 15 34.19 77.72 -1.43
CA MET A 15 32.79 77.34 -1.63
C MET A 15 32.73 76.16 -2.59
N LEU A 16 32.10 75.05 -2.16
CA LEU A 16 31.68 74.03 -3.08
C LEU A 16 30.17 73.76 -2.84
N ALA A 17 29.38 73.92 -3.90
CA ALA A 17 27.97 73.71 -3.95
C ALA A 17 27.67 72.21 -3.68
N ALA A 18 26.92 71.93 -2.64
CA ALA A 18 26.41 70.60 -2.35
C ALA A 18 25.14 70.34 -3.20
N ALA A 19 25.28 69.52 -4.25
CA ALA A 19 24.12 68.93 -4.94
C ALA A 19 23.50 67.83 -4.07
N LEU A 20 22.35 68.08 -3.50
CA LEU A 20 21.51 67.07 -2.83
C LEU A 20 20.95 66.12 -3.90
N LEU A 21 21.54 64.89 -4.01
CA LEU A 21 20.87 63.78 -4.67
C LEU A 21 19.80 63.25 -3.74
N VAL A 22 18.54 63.58 -4.05
CA VAL A 22 17.37 62.93 -3.43
C VAL A 22 17.29 61.52 -4.00
N ALA A 23 17.70 60.53 -3.21
CA ALA A 23 17.48 59.12 -3.50
C ALA A 23 15.96 58.84 -3.28
N VAL A 24 15.21 58.67 -4.36
CA VAL A 24 13.83 58.20 -4.34
C VAL A 24 13.90 56.72 -4.03
N PRO A 25 13.29 56.22 -2.91
CA PRO A 25 13.22 54.78 -2.69
C PRO A 25 12.28 54.17 -3.74
N ALA A 26 12.80 53.30 -4.59
CA ALA A 26 12.03 52.44 -5.47
C ALA A 26 11.24 51.48 -4.57
N THR A 27 10.01 51.81 -4.27
CA THR A 27 9.05 50.86 -3.72
C THR A 27 8.80 49.79 -4.76
N ALA A 28 9.50 48.64 -4.61
CA ALA A 28 9.17 47.43 -5.32
C ALA A 28 7.71 47.06 -4.95
N GLN A 29 6.83 47.35 -5.85
CA GLN A 29 5.42 46.92 -5.77
C GLN A 29 5.43 45.41 -5.95
N GLN A 30 5.49 44.69 -4.83
CA GLN A 30 5.19 43.24 -4.85
C GLN A 30 3.81 43.09 -5.42
N ALA A 31 3.72 42.58 -6.66
CA ALA A 31 2.47 42.13 -7.23
C ALA A 31 1.86 41.13 -6.25
N ALA A 32 0.79 41.50 -5.59
CA ALA A 32 0.03 40.61 -4.75
C ALA A 32 -0.36 39.41 -5.62
N GLN A 33 0.23 38.23 -5.31
CA GLN A 33 -0.21 36.99 -5.92
C GLN A 33 -1.68 36.83 -5.53
N THR A 34 -2.57 37.08 -6.49
CA THR A 34 -4.00 36.82 -6.32
C THR A 34 -4.15 35.31 -6.20
N VAL A 35 -4.20 34.82 -4.98
CA VAL A 35 -4.60 33.42 -4.71
C VAL A 35 -6.05 33.32 -5.16
N GLU A 36 -6.30 32.66 -6.28
CA GLU A 36 -7.63 32.39 -6.76
C GLU A 36 -8.36 31.59 -5.68
N PRO A 37 -9.48 32.06 -5.11
CA PRO A 37 -10.13 31.33 -4.02
C PRO A 37 -10.60 29.98 -4.53
N LEU A 38 -10.32 28.92 -3.76
CA LEU A 38 -10.73 27.55 -4.05
C LEU A 38 -12.25 27.40 -4.20
N VAL A 39 -12.99 28.38 -3.71
CA VAL A 39 -14.45 28.48 -3.82
C VAL A 39 -14.78 29.72 -4.66
N PRO A 40 -15.53 29.62 -5.78
CA PRO A 40 -15.95 30.76 -6.58
C PRO A 40 -16.76 31.71 -5.75
N ALA A 41 -16.56 33.02 -5.98
CA ALA A 41 -17.27 34.09 -5.26
C ALA A 41 -18.78 34.13 -5.56
N ALA A 42 -19.24 33.46 -6.61
CA ALA A 42 -20.66 33.37 -7.01
C ALA A 42 -21.00 31.93 -7.44
N GLY A 43 -22.19 31.46 -7.05
CA GLY A 43 -22.72 30.13 -7.35
C GLY A 43 -22.78 29.22 -6.13
N THR A 44 -23.47 28.10 -6.27
CA THR A 44 -23.59 27.06 -5.23
C THR A 44 -22.53 25.99 -5.47
N VAL A 45 -21.77 25.61 -4.42
CA VAL A 45 -20.82 24.51 -4.49
C VAL A 45 -21.50 23.26 -3.99
N LEU A 46 -21.49 22.23 -4.82
CA LEU A 46 -21.94 20.87 -4.49
C LEU A 46 -20.73 19.95 -4.35
N GLU A 47 -20.62 19.24 -3.24
CA GLU A 47 -19.66 18.15 -3.05
C GLU A 47 -20.38 16.81 -3.11
N VAL A 48 -19.89 15.91 -3.94
CA VAL A 48 -20.40 14.53 -4.08
C VAL A 48 -19.30 13.53 -3.92
N SER A 49 -19.59 12.48 -3.15
CA SER A 49 -18.78 11.27 -3.15
C SER A 49 -19.37 10.24 -4.12
N ALA A 50 -18.51 9.62 -4.92
CA ALA A 50 -18.89 8.58 -5.84
C ALA A 50 -17.84 7.46 -5.85
N GLU A 51 -18.32 6.22 -5.84
CA GLU A 51 -17.52 5.05 -6.02
C GLU A 51 -17.71 4.52 -7.44
N GLY A 52 -16.60 4.32 -8.14
CA GLY A 52 -16.56 3.61 -9.41
C GLY A 52 -16.05 2.20 -9.20
N ARG A 53 -16.46 1.29 -10.09
CA ARG A 53 -16.21 -0.13 -9.97
C ARG A 53 -15.90 -0.76 -11.31
N THR A 54 -14.97 -1.72 -11.29
CA THR A 54 -14.80 -2.71 -12.36
C THR A 54 -14.59 -4.09 -11.75
N THR A 55 -15.03 -5.14 -12.45
CA THR A 55 -14.94 -6.51 -11.95
C THR A 55 -13.89 -7.28 -12.74
N ARG A 56 -13.06 -8.06 -12.07
CA ARG A 56 -11.98 -8.87 -12.66
C ARG A 56 -11.90 -10.25 -12.03
N VAL A 57 -11.53 -11.23 -12.83
CA VAL A 57 -11.11 -12.53 -12.31
C VAL A 57 -9.67 -12.41 -11.82
N PRO A 58 -9.35 -12.83 -10.58
CA PRO A 58 -7.99 -12.83 -10.07
C PRO A 58 -7.06 -13.68 -10.93
N ASP A 59 -5.87 -13.16 -11.21
CA ASP A 59 -4.82 -13.78 -12.02
C ASP A 59 -3.53 -14.08 -11.24
N LEU A 60 -3.54 -13.80 -9.93
CA LEU A 60 -2.44 -14.07 -9.01
C LEU A 60 -2.95 -14.76 -7.76
N ALA A 61 -2.34 -15.91 -7.41
CA ALA A 61 -2.52 -16.58 -6.13
C ALA A 61 -1.24 -16.40 -5.29
N THR A 62 -1.36 -15.88 -4.09
CA THR A 62 -0.27 -15.85 -3.12
C THR A 62 -0.51 -16.89 -2.04
N ILE A 63 0.48 -17.77 -1.84
CA ILE A 63 0.45 -18.85 -0.86
C ILE A 63 1.67 -18.71 0.04
N ARG A 64 1.48 -18.92 1.34
CA ARG A 64 2.59 -19.11 2.26
C ARG A 64 2.68 -20.59 2.64
N ALA A 65 3.81 -21.22 2.31
CA ALA A 65 4.10 -22.60 2.69
C ALA A 65 5.24 -22.62 3.70
N GLY A 66 5.06 -23.39 4.78
CA GLY A 66 6.00 -23.47 5.87
C GLY A 66 6.32 -24.91 6.27
N VAL A 67 7.47 -25.04 6.89
CA VAL A 67 7.93 -26.26 7.58
C VAL A 67 8.17 -25.93 9.03
N VAL A 68 7.50 -26.67 9.90
CA VAL A 68 7.75 -26.68 11.33
C VAL A 68 8.37 -28.04 11.68
N SER A 69 9.52 -28.04 12.34
CA SER A 69 10.21 -29.23 12.83
C SER A 69 10.54 -29.10 14.31
N GLN A 70 10.63 -30.21 15.01
CA GLN A 70 10.99 -30.26 16.43
C GLN A 70 12.10 -31.30 16.64
N ALA A 71 13.06 -30.97 17.52
CA ALA A 71 14.14 -31.88 17.89
C ALA A 71 14.65 -31.58 19.31
N PRO A 72 15.36 -32.51 19.95
CA PRO A 72 15.93 -32.30 21.29
C PRO A 72 16.97 -31.18 21.34
N THR A 73 17.65 -30.85 20.24
CA THR A 73 18.64 -29.78 20.16
C THR A 73 18.30 -28.75 19.09
N ALA A 74 18.72 -27.51 19.30
CA ALA A 74 18.53 -26.43 18.35
C ALA A 74 19.13 -26.72 16.97
N ALA A 75 20.34 -27.28 16.95
CA ALA A 75 21.03 -27.63 15.70
C ALA A 75 20.28 -28.71 14.91
N ALA A 76 19.79 -29.77 15.59
CA ALA A 76 19.01 -30.82 14.93
C ALA A 76 17.68 -30.29 14.39
N ALA A 77 16.96 -29.42 15.15
CA ALA A 77 15.72 -28.80 14.69
C ALA A 77 15.94 -27.96 13.43
N LEU A 78 16.96 -27.10 13.41
CA LEU A 78 17.30 -26.27 12.26
C LEU A 78 17.74 -27.11 11.04
N SER A 79 18.57 -28.14 11.25
CA SER A 79 19.04 -28.98 10.16
C SER A 79 17.90 -29.76 9.49
N ASP A 80 17.02 -30.39 10.25
CA ASP A 80 15.83 -31.08 9.71
C ASP A 80 14.91 -30.10 8.97
N ASN A 81 14.67 -28.92 9.57
CA ASN A 81 13.87 -27.89 8.97
C ASN A 81 14.43 -27.43 7.61
N ALA A 82 15.73 -27.14 7.56
CA ALA A 82 16.40 -26.69 6.34
C ALA A 82 16.33 -27.76 5.22
N GLN A 83 16.52 -29.04 5.56
CA GLN A 83 16.43 -30.14 4.59
C GLN A 83 15.00 -30.27 4.01
N ARG A 84 13.96 -30.17 4.86
CA ARG A 84 12.57 -30.22 4.39
C ARG A 84 12.25 -29.02 3.53
N MET A 85 12.62 -27.82 3.95
CA MET A 85 12.39 -26.61 3.17
C MET A 85 13.10 -26.64 1.82
N ALA A 86 14.31 -27.18 1.76
CA ALA A 86 15.03 -27.37 0.49
C ALA A 86 14.25 -28.26 -0.49
N ARG A 87 13.62 -29.36 0.00
CA ARG A 87 12.75 -30.22 -0.82
C ARG A 87 11.51 -29.48 -1.32
N VAL A 88 10.88 -28.67 -0.44
CA VAL A 88 9.73 -27.84 -0.78
C VAL A 88 10.08 -26.84 -1.89
N ILE A 89 11.20 -26.11 -1.76
CA ILE A 89 11.66 -25.15 -2.77
C ILE A 89 12.00 -25.86 -4.10
N ALA A 90 12.65 -27.03 -4.03
CA ALA A 90 12.93 -27.83 -5.22
C ALA A 90 11.66 -28.30 -5.94
N ALA A 91 10.60 -28.64 -5.18
CA ALA A 91 9.31 -29.00 -5.75
C ALA A 91 8.63 -27.80 -6.44
N LEU A 92 8.68 -26.60 -5.85
CA LEU A 92 8.18 -25.38 -6.47
C LEU A 92 8.88 -25.10 -7.80
N LYS A 93 10.20 -25.17 -7.84
CA LYS A 93 10.99 -24.98 -9.06
C LYS A 93 10.62 -26.01 -10.15
N ARG A 94 10.46 -27.29 -9.78
CA ARG A 94 10.02 -28.34 -10.71
C ARG A 94 8.59 -28.13 -11.22
N ALA A 95 7.72 -27.55 -10.40
CA ALA A 95 6.36 -27.18 -10.79
C ALA A 95 6.30 -25.94 -11.70
N GLY A 96 7.45 -25.33 -12.01
CA GLY A 96 7.57 -24.18 -12.92
C GLY A 96 7.42 -22.82 -12.25
N VAL A 97 7.46 -22.75 -10.90
CA VAL A 97 7.48 -21.47 -10.19
C VAL A 97 8.83 -20.80 -10.37
N ALA A 98 8.82 -19.59 -10.90
CA ALA A 98 10.04 -18.82 -11.11
C ALA A 98 10.69 -18.44 -9.77
N GLU A 99 12.01 -18.39 -9.72
CA GLU A 99 12.75 -18.10 -8.48
C GLU A 99 12.40 -16.73 -7.90
N ARG A 100 12.14 -15.72 -8.74
CA ARG A 100 11.68 -14.40 -8.34
C ARG A 100 10.31 -14.39 -7.64
N ASP A 101 9.52 -15.43 -7.81
CA ASP A 101 8.19 -15.59 -7.22
C ASP A 101 8.21 -16.43 -5.93
N ILE A 102 9.39 -16.82 -5.46
CA ILE A 102 9.62 -17.54 -4.20
C ILE A 102 10.46 -16.66 -3.30
N ALA A 103 9.89 -16.24 -2.18
CA ALA A 103 10.59 -15.41 -1.20
C ALA A 103 10.51 -16.03 0.19
N THR A 104 11.64 -16.15 0.89
CA THR A 104 11.64 -16.55 2.30
C THR A 104 11.00 -15.46 3.12
N SER A 105 9.97 -15.82 3.89
CA SER A 105 9.21 -14.86 4.71
C SER A 105 9.57 -14.93 6.19
N THR A 106 9.90 -16.11 6.71
CA THR A 106 10.23 -16.28 8.13
C THR A 106 11.21 -17.42 8.30
N VAL A 107 12.20 -17.23 9.18
CA VAL A 107 13.03 -18.28 9.77
C VAL A 107 13.08 -18.04 11.26
N GLY A 108 12.66 -19.02 12.06
CA GLY A 108 12.58 -18.89 13.51
C GLY A 108 13.04 -20.16 14.21
N LEU A 109 13.55 -20.01 15.43
CA LEU A 109 13.89 -21.08 16.35
C LEU A 109 13.40 -20.70 17.74
N ALA A 110 12.67 -21.59 18.41
CA ALA A 110 12.15 -21.38 19.75
C ALA A 110 12.34 -22.61 20.62
N PRO A 111 12.70 -22.46 21.89
CA PRO A 111 12.71 -23.57 22.84
C PRO A 111 11.30 -24.00 23.19
N GLN A 112 11.11 -25.30 23.39
CA GLN A 112 9.87 -25.91 23.87
C GLN A 112 10.00 -26.15 25.37
N TYR A 113 9.04 -25.62 26.15
CA TYR A 113 9.05 -25.74 27.59
C TYR A 113 7.96 -26.71 28.08
N ARG A 114 8.31 -27.49 29.10
CA ARG A 114 7.33 -28.21 29.92
C ARG A 114 7.14 -27.43 31.22
N TYR A 115 5.89 -27.16 31.53
CA TYR A 115 5.47 -26.54 32.77
C TYR A 115 4.94 -27.61 33.71
N ALA A 116 5.34 -27.58 34.98
CA ALA A 116 4.82 -28.43 36.06
C ALA A 116 4.54 -27.54 37.27
N ASP A 117 3.53 -27.92 38.06
CA ASP A 117 3.14 -27.14 39.27
C ASP A 117 4.31 -27.02 40.25
N ASN A 118 4.55 -25.79 40.72
CA ASN A 118 5.63 -25.45 41.64
C ASN A 118 7.07 -25.79 41.19
N GLN A 119 7.30 -25.94 39.86
CA GLN A 119 8.63 -26.17 39.35
C GLN A 119 8.98 -25.13 38.25
N PRO A 120 10.28 -24.75 38.13
CA PRO A 120 10.70 -23.91 37.03
C PRO A 120 10.43 -24.58 35.66
N PRO A 121 10.11 -23.82 34.63
CA PRO A 121 9.95 -24.36 33.27
C PRO A 121 11.23 -25.08 32.80
N THR A 122 11.08 -26.27 32.27
CA THR A 122 12.20 -27.08 31.76
C THR A 122 12.16 -27.14 30.25
N ILE A 123 13.26 -26.87 29.55
CA ILE A 123 13.38 -27.04 28.10
C ILE A 123 13.35 -28.52 27.77
N THR A 124 12.39 -28.92 26.92
CA THR A 124 12.21 -30.31 26.46
C THR A 124 12.69 -30.53 25.01
N GLY A 125 12.94 -29.46 24.28
CA GLY A 125 13.37 -29.50 22.89
C GLY A 125 13.34 -28.12 22.25
N TYR A 126 13.49 -28.09 20.96
CA TYR A 126 13.48 -26.88 20.14
C TYR A 126 12.56 -27.06 18.93
N GLN A 127 11.86 -26.01 18.59
CA GLN A 127 11.05 -25.92 17.37
C GLN A 127 11.70 -24.95 16.40
N ALA A 128 11.94 -25.41 15.18
CA ALA A 128 12.37 -24.57 14.05
C ALA A 128 11.20 -24.36 13.10
N THR A 129 11.04 -23.14 12.65
CA THR A 129 10.02 -22.73 11.67
C THR A 129 10.71 -22.06 10.50
N ASN A 130 10.32 -22.42 9.29
CA ASN A 130 10.75 -21.74 8.06
C ASN A 130 9.56 -21.64 7.11
N SER A 131 9.34 -20.50 6.51
CA SER A 131 8.25 -20.29 5.58
C SER A 131 8.67 -19.46 4.37
N VAL A 132 8.06 -19.78 3.24
CA VAL A 132 8.22 -19.08 1.97
C VAL A 132 6.88 -18.53 1.50
N ALA A 133 6.87 -17.32 0.99
CA ALA A 133 5.77 -16.73 0.25
C ALA A 133 5.98 -17.05 -1.24
N ILE A 134 4.92 -17.48 -1.89
CA ILE A 134 4.95 -17.99 -3.26
C ILE A 134 3.87 -17.26 -4.06
N ARG A 135 4.23 -16.74 -5.23
CA ARG A 135 3.30 -16.10 -6.16
C ARG A 135 3.05 -17.00 -7.36
N PHE A 136 1.80 -17.39 -7.56
CA PHE A 136 1.37 -18.22 -8.70
C PHE A 136 0.50 -17.41 -9.64
N ARG A 137 0.89 -17.34 -10.92
CA ARG A 137 0.08 -16.69 -11.98
C ARG A 137 -0.85 -17.68 -12.70
N ASP A 138 -0.64 -18.97 -12.51
CA ASP A 138 -1.55 -20.01 -12.95
C ASP A 138 -2.43 -20.47 -11.76
N VAL A 139 -3.47 -19.70 -11.48
CA VAL A 139 -4.35 -19.93 -10.33
C VAL A 139 -5.00 -21.31 -10.39
N ALA A 140 -5.32 -21.82 -11.59
CA ALA A 140 -5.94 -23.12 -11.77
C ALA A 140 -5.05 -24.29 -11.28
N ARG A 141 -3.74 -24.14 -11.40
CA ARG A 141 -2.77 -25.16 -10.96
C ARG A 141 -2.33 -25.04 -9.51
N ALA A 142 -2.75 -23.97 -8.82
CA ALA A 142 -2.29 -23.73 -7.45
C ALA A 142 -2.70 -24.84 -6.48
N GLY A 143 -3.86 -25.47 -6.66
CA GLY A 143 -4.29 -26.63 -5.85
C GLY A 143 -3.35 -27.82 -5.97
N THR A 144 -3.04 -28.27 -7.17
CA THR A 144 -2.09 -29.38 -7.41
C THR A 144 -0.69 -29.08 -6.84
N ILE A 145 -0.28 -27.82 -6.89
CA ILE A 145 1.01 -27.40 -6.32
C ILE A 145 0.97 -27.48 -4.79
N LEU A 146 -0.14 -27.07 -4.16
CA LEU A 146 -0.33 -27.22 -2.71
C LEU A 146 -0.17 -28.69 -2.27
N ASP A 147 -0.84 -29.61 -2.96
CA ASP A 147 -0.76 -31.04 -2.66
C ASP A 147 0.69 -31.55 -2.77
N ALA A 148 1.42 -31.10 -3.81
CA ALA A 148 2.83 -31.44 -4.00
C ALA A 148 3.72 -30.88 -2.88
N LEU A 149 3.44 -29.69 -2.34
CA LEU A 149 4.23 -29.10 -1.24
C LEU A 149 4.04 -29.89 0.06
N VAL A 150 2.81 -30.31 0.37
CA VAL A 150 2.52 -31.16 1.52
C VAL A 150 3.28 -32.48 1.41
N ALA A 151 3.28 -33.12 0.24
CA ALA A 151 4.02 -34.36 -0.01
C ALA A 151 5.55 -34.20 0.17
N GLN A 152 6.10 -32.99 0.01
CA GLN A 152 7.52 -32.69 0.21
C GLN A 152 7.87 -32.24 1.64
N GLY A 153 6.89 -32.20 2.54
CA GLY A 153 7.12 -31.91 3.95
C GLY A 153 6.69 -30.52 4.42
N ALA A 154 6.02 -29.73 3.59
CA ALA A 154 5.31 -28.54 4.06
C ALA A 154 4.17 -29.01 4.98
N ASN A 155 4.13 -28.47 6.21
CA ASN A 155 3.13 -28.82 7.21
C ASN A 155 2.41 -27.58 7.78
N GLN A 156 2.71 -26.43 7.22
CA GLN A 156 2.00 -25.18 7.48
C GLN A 156 1.70 -24.49 6.15
N ILE A 157 0.43 -24.29 5.85
CA ILE A 157 -0.02 -23.65 4.60
C ILE A 157 -1.05 -22.60 4.94
N ASP A 158 -0.86 -21.41 4.38
CA ASP A 158 -1.77 -20.28 4.47
C ASP A 158 -2.06 -19.76 3.06
N GLY A 159 -3.35 -19.60 2.73
CA GLY A 159 -3.82 -19.22 1.42
C GLY A 159 -4.51 -20.37 0.66
N PRO A 160 -4.78 -20.21 -0.65
CA PRO A 160 -4.34 -19.13 -1.53
C PRO A 160 -5.10 -17.81 -1.29
N ASN A 161 -4.35 -16.72 -1.25
CA ASN A 161 -4.89 -15.37 -1.30
C ASN A 161 -4.90 -14.90 -2.76
N LEU A 162 -6.09 -14.73 -3.32
CA LEU A 162 -6.26 -14.37 -4.72
C LEU A 162 -6.28 -12.86 -4.90
N SER A 163 -5.56 -12.35 -5.91
CA SER A 163 -5.45 -10.93 -6.23
C SER A 163 -5.23 -10.71 -7.72
N ILE A 164 -5.16 -9.45 -8.12
CA ILE A 164 -4.83 -9.03 -9.48
C ILE A 164 -3.36 -8.63 -9.51
N ASP A 165 -2.55 -9.25 -10.38
CA ASP A 165 -1.09 -9.00 -10.47
C ASP A 165 -0.77 -7.57 -10.93
N LYS A 166 -1.57 -7.02 -11.87
CA LYS A 166 -1.43 -5.66 -12.41
C LYS A 166 -2.75 -4.92 -12.36
N PRO A 167 -3.10 -4.29 -11.22
CA PRO A 167 -4.42 -3.70 -11.04
C PRO A 167 -4.60 -2.35 -11.73
N ASP A 168 -3.54 -1.69 -12.23
CA ASP A 168 -3.56 -0.31 -12.71
C ASP A 168 -4.65 -0.06 -13.77
N ALA A 169 -4.73 -0.92 -14.78
CA ALA A 169 -5.75 -0.78 -15.82
C ALA A 169 -7.18 -0.91 -15.29
N ALA A 170 -7.40 -1.81 -14.33
CA ALA A 170 -8.70 -1.98 -13.68
C ALA A 170 -9.04 -0.78 -12.77
N LEU A 171 -8.04 -0.24 -12.07
CA LEU A 171 -8.19 0.99 -11.29
C LEU A 171 -8.52 2.18 -12.18
N ASP A 172 -7.90 2.32 -13.36
CA ASP A 172 -8.20 3.41 -14.30
C ASP A 172 -9.63 3.33 -14.85
N GLU A 173 -10.13 2.13 -15.10
CA GLU A 173 -11.52 1.91 -15.46
C GLU A 173 -12.46 2.31 -14.30
N ALA A 174 -12.13 1.90 -13.08
CA ALA A 174 -12.90 2.27 -11.88
C ALA A 174 -12.87 3.80 -11.66
N ARG A 175 -11.73 4.48 -11.86
CA ARG A 175 -11.63 5.96 -11.84
C ARG A 175 -12.57 6.61 -12.85
N THR A 176 -12.56 6.08 -14.06
CA THR A 176 -13.42 6.57 -15.14
C THR A 176 -14.91 6.42 -14.79
N ASP A 177 -15.30 5.28 -14.23
CA ASP A 177 -16.66 5.02 -13.77
C ASP A 177 -17.04 5.93 -12.60
N ALA A 178 -16.13 6.14 -11.63
CA ALA A 178 -16.35 7.04 -10.50
C ALA A 178 -16.64 8.48 -10.93
N VAL A 179 -15.89 9.02 -11.92
CA VAL A 179 -16.13 10.36 -12.46
C VAL A 179 -17.49 10.45 -13.14
N LYS A 180 -17.86 9.45 -13.93
CA LYS A 180 -19.20 9.41 -14.58
C LYS A 180 -20.33 9.39 -13.54
N ARG A 181 -20.20 8.59 -12.50
CA ARG A 181 -21.18 8.50 -11.40
C ARG A 181 -21.24 9.79 -10.59
N ALA A 182 -20.09 10.42 -10.29
CA ALA A 182 -20.06 11.71 -9.62
C ALA A 182 -20.81 12.76 -10.42
N ARG A 183 -20.58 12.82 -11.73
CA ARG A 183 -21.29 13.75 -12.62
C ARG A 183 -22.79 13.49 -12.65
N ALA A 184 -23.20 12.25 -12.81
CA ALA A 184 -24.62 11.87 -12.81
C ALA A 184 -25.33 12.25 -11.48
N LYS A 185 -24.67 12.00 -10.33
CA LYS A 185 -25.18 12.45 -9.02
C LYS A 185 -25.30 13.96 -8.95
N ALA A 186 -24.30 14.69 -9.43
CA ALA A 186 -24.33 16.16 -9.40
C ALA A 186 -25.46 16.72 -10.26
N ASP A 187 -25.71 16.16 -11.43
CA ASP A 187 -26.81 16.59 -12.31
C ASP A 187 -28.19 16.35 -11.65
N VAL A 188 -28.36 15.23 -10.92
CA VAL A 188 -29.60 14.96 -10.15
C VAL A 188 -29.82 16.01 -9.06
N TYR A 189 -28.79 16.31 -8.25
CA TYR A 189 -28.88 17.29 -7.18
C TYR A 189 -29.10 18.71 -7.74
N ALA A 190 -28.42 19.08 -8.81
CA ALA A 190 -28.56 20.35 -9.47
C ALA A 190 -30.01 20.55 -9.99
N ALA A 191 -30.56 19.56 -10.69
CA ALA A 191 -31.92 19.58 -11.18
C ALA A 191 -32.95 19.71 -10.04
N ALA A 192 -32.79 18.97 -8.95
CA ALA A 192 -33.66 19.06 -7.77
C ALA A 192 -33.62 20.44 -7.10
N ALA A 193 -32.49 21.15 -7.19
CA ALA A 193 -32.33 22.53 -6.68
C ALA A 193 -32.76 23.61 -7.67
N GLY A 194 -33.25 23.27 -8.87
CA GLY A 194 -33.57 24.24 -9.93
C GLY A 194 -32.34 24.88 -10.57
N LEU A 195 -31.16 24.20 -10.45
CA LEU A 195 -29.85 24.63 -10.95
C LEU A 195 -29.34 23.66 -12.00
N ARG A 196 -28.19 23.98 -12.57
CA ARG A 196 -27.43 23.09 -13.47
C ARG A 196 -25.98 23.00 -13.06
N VAL A 197 -25.30 21.91 -13.42
CA VAL A 197 -23.86 21.80 -13.21
C VAL A 197 -23.13 22.64 -14.25
N VAL A 198 -22.44 23.69 -13.78
CA VAL A 198 -21.66 24.60 -14.62
C VAL A 198 -20.30 24.01 -14.97
N ARG A 199 -19.54 23.59 -13.94
CA ARG A 199 -18.22 22.99 -14.10
C ARG A 199 -17.83 22.17 -12.88
N MET A 200 -16.85 21.31 -13.09
CA MET A 200 -16.12 20.65 -12.01
C MET A 200 -15.07 21.60 -11.45
N VAL A 201 -14.96 21.69 -10.13
CA VAL A 201 -14.04 22.59 -9.41
C VAL A 201 -12.82 21.83 -8.94
N SER A 202 -13.02 20.64 -8.37
CA SER A 202 -11.93 19.79 -7.90
C SER A 202 -12.33 18.32 -7.89
N ILE A 203 -11.34 17.46 -8.02
CA ILE A 203 -11.44 16.01 -7.83
C ILE A 203 -10.38 15.63 -6.80
N SER A 204 -10.76 14.80 -5.84
CA SER A 204 -9.86 14.19 -4.87
C SER A 204 -10.15 12.69 -4.78
N GLU A 205 -9.12 11.86 -4.89
CA GLU A 205 -9.24 10.42 -4.67
C GLU A 205 -9.19 10.15 -3.17
N ALA A 206 -10.28 9.60 -2.64
CA ALA A 206 -10.45 9.34 -1.20
C ALA A 206 -9.99 7.94 -0.80
N GLY A 207 -9.95 7.00 -1.75
CA GLY A 207 -9.49 5.65 -1.51
C GLY A 207 -9.64 4.76 -2.74
N GLN A 208 -8.88 3.66 -2.74
CA GLN A 208 -8.93 2.63 -3.77
C GLN A 208 -8.81 1.24 -3.15
N ASP A 209 -9.48 0.25 -3.75
CA ASP A 209 -9.29 -1.18 -3.48
C ASP A 209 -8.97 -1.88 -4.80
N ALA A 210 -7.80 -2.48 -4.84
CA ALA A 210 -7.28 -3.20 -6.02
C ALA A 210 -7.71 -4.67 -6.06
N GLY A 211 -8.77 -5.05 -5.37
CA GLY A 211 -9.22 -6.44 -5.28
C GLY A 211 -8.27 -7.31 -4.46
N GLY A 212 -7.74 -6.77 -3.37
CA GLY A 212 -6.89 -7.49 -2.42
C GLY A 212 -7.60 -8.65 -1.72
N PRO A 213 -6.90 -9.41 -0.87
CA PRO A 213 -7.50 -10.50 -0.11
C PRO A 213 -8.61 -9.98 0.80
N GLU A 214 -9.82 -10.48 0.63
CA GLU A 214 -10.88 -10.21 1.60
C GLU A 214 -10.61 -10.98 2.91
N PRO A 215 -10.91 -10.38 4.07
CA PRO A 215 -10.88 -11.10 5.33
C PRO A 215 -11.91 -12.24 5.29
N VAL A 216 -11.41 -13.47 5.49
CA VAL A 216 -12.25 -14.68 5.49
C VAL A 216 -13.29 -14.58 6.61
N ARG A 217 -14.56 -14.46 6.27
CA ARG A 217 -15.63 -14.62 7.25
C ARG A 217 -15.76 -16.10 7.61
N PRO A 218 -15.76 -16.48 8.90
CA PRO A 218 -15.94 -17.88 9.27
C PRO A 218 -17.31 -18.36 8.82
N MET A 219 -17.35 -19.21 7.82
CA MET A 219 -18.55 -20.00 7.52
C MET A 219 -18.50 -21.28 8.34
N MET A 220 -19.59 -21.61 9.01
CA MET A 220 -19.76 -22.92 9.66
C MET A 220 -19.73 -24.01 8.59
N MET A 221 -18.61 -24.74 8.52
CA MET A 221 -18.49 -25.89 7.65
C MET A 221 -19.24 -27.07 8.24
N MET A 222 -20.25 -27.54 7.54
CA MET A 222 -20.82 -28.90 7.71
C MET A 222 -19.78 -29.91 7.26
N ARG A 223 -19.37 -30.80 8.16
CA ARG A 223 -18.37 -31.84 7.92
C ARG A 223 -18.93 -32.85 6.93
N VAL A 224 -18.54 -32.77 5.68
CA VAL A 224 -18.71 -33.82 4.68
C VAL A 224 -17.43 -34.64 4.68
N GLN A 225 -17.53 -35.93 4.94
CA GLN A 225 -16.45 -36.89 4.76
C GLN A 225 -16.22 -37.04 3.25
N ALA A 226 -15.13 -36.44 2.73
CA ALA A 226 -14.74 -36.55 1.32
C ALA A 226 -13.45 -37.40 1.25
N GLU A 227 -13.45 -38.38 0.34
CA GLU A 227 -12.22 -38.99 -0.18
C GLU A 227 -11.28 -37.91 -0.71
N ALA A 228 -9.96 -38.13 -0.64
CA ALA A 228 -8.93 -37.16 -1.01
C ALA A 228 -8.99 -36.79 -2.50
N ALA A 229 -9.89 -35.90 -2.84
CA ALA A 229 -9.92 -35.25 -4.14
C ALA A 229 -8.83 -34.13 -4.19
N PRO A 230 -8.22 -33.86 -5.34
CA PRO A 230 -7.28 -32.75 -5.48
C PRO A 230 -7.89 -31.43 -5.00
N THR A 231 -7.08 -30.60 -4.35
CA THR A 231 -7.53 -29.29 -3.86
C THR A 231 -7.97 -28.41 -5.04
N GLN A 232 -9.27 -28.11 -5.12
CA GLN A 232 -9.83 -27.25 -6.16
C GLN A 232 -9.84 -25.80 -5.70
N ILE A 233 -9.37 -24.90 -6.56
CA ILE A 233 -9.38 -23.46 -6.31
C ILE A 233 -10.28 -22.81 -7.37
N ALA A 234 -11.38 -22.21 -6.91
CA ALA A 234 -12.27 -21.40 -7.73
C ALA A 234 -11.87 -19.91 -7.57
N PRO A 235 -11.40 -19.22 -8.62
CA PRO A 235 -10.91 -17.85 -8.49
C PRO A 235 -12.03 -16.85 -8.18
N GLY A 236 -13.27 -17.11 -8.61
CA GLY A 236 -14.36 -16.15 -8.49
C GLY A 236 -14.08 -14.85 -9.25
N GLU A 237 -14.83 -13.81 -8.91
CA GLU A 237 -14.63 -12.45 -9.41
C GLU A 237 -14.38 -11.51 -8.24
N LYS A 238 -13.60 -10.46 -8.47
CA LYS A 238 -13.32 -9.42 -7.49
C LYS A 238 -13.63 -8.04 -8.05
N ASP A 239 -14.23 -7.22 -7.23
CA ASP A 239 -14.44 -5.82 -7.53
C ASP A 239 -13.17 -5.02 -7.23
N VAL A 240 -12.80 -4.19 -8.20
CA VAL A 240 -11.78 -3.15 -8.05
C VAL A 240 -12.54 -1.83 -7.96
N THR A 241 -12.37 -1.09 -6.89
CA THR A 241 -13.11 0.12 -6.62
C THR A 241 -12.23 1.33 -6.41
N VAL A 242 -12.73 2.50 -6.78
CA VAL A 242 -12.11 3.79 -6.52
C VAL A 242 -13.18 4.75 -6.02
N THR A 243 -12.93 5.40 -4.89
CA THR A 243 -13.81 6.42 -4.33
C THR A 243 -13.24 7.80 -4.58
N LEU A 244 -14.04 8.67 -5.19
CA LEU A 244 -13.72 10.07 -5.46
C LEU A 244 -14.63 11.00 -4.65
N SER A 245 -14.04 12.09 -4.15
CA SER A 245 -14.78 13.29 -3.73
C SER A 245 -14.63 14.36 -4.82
N VAL A 246 -15.74 14.83 -5.35
CA VAL A 246 -15.77 15.78 -6.47
C VAL A 246 -16.60 16.99 -6.12
N ARG A 247 -16.04 18.18 -6.33
CA ARG A 247 -16.76 19.46 -6.16
C ARG A 247 -17.18 20.01 -7.51
N PHE A 248 -18.44 20.41 -7.58
CA PHE A 248 -19.04 21.04 -8.74
C PHE A 248 -19.54 22.43 -8.39
N LEU A 249 -19.45 23.32 -9.35
CA LEU A 249 -20.14 24.62 -9.31
C LEU A 249 -21.50 24.47 -9.99
N LEU A 250 -22.55 24.89 -9.29
CA LEU A 250 -23.92 24.96 -9.79
C LEU A 250 -24.31 26.39 -10.06
N GLY A 251 -25.16 26.62 -11.08
CA GLY A 251 -25.69 27.92 -11.46
C GLY A 251 -26.90 27.83 -12.38
#